data_f76fffd0d389f9451d4727beda36e681
#
_entry.id   f76fffd0d389f9451d4727beda36e681
#
_cell.length_a   1.000
_cell.length_b   1.000
_cell.length_c   1.000
_cell.angle_alpha   90.00
_cell.angle_beta   90.00
_cell.angle_gamma   90.00
#
_symmetry.space_group_name_H-M   'P 1'
#
loop_
_entity.id
_entity.type
_entity.pdbx_description
1 polymer ?
#
loop_
_entity_poly.entity_id
_entity_poly.type
_entity_poly.pdbx_seq_one_letter_code
_entity_poly.pdbx_strand_id
1 'polypeptide(L)' 'MMLNMLAKGQSAVITAINASKELKSRFNSFGIVKGAIVNVEQYSLAKQTMEIKINKTRMALRFSEAEQVEISE' A
#
# COMPACT_ATOMS: atom_id res chain seq x y z
N MET A 1 8.73 -5.65 6.55
CA MET A 1 8.99 -4.55 5.62
C MET A 1 7.70 -3.80 5.37
N MET A 2 7.74 -2.49 5.29
CA MET A 2 6.54 -1.68 5.09
C MET A 2 6.36 -1.32 3.62
N LEU A 3 5.12 -1.10 3.21
CA LEU A 3 4.78 -0.85 1.82
C LEU A 3 5.56 0.31 1.20
N ASN A 4 5.80 1.37 1.97
CA ASN A 4 6.54 2.53 1.48
C ASN A 4 8.03 2.28 1.23
N MET A 5 8.50 1.07 1.49
CA MET A 5 9.89 0.68 1.24
C MET A 5 10.08 -0.05 -0.10
N LEU A 6 8.98 -0.38 -0.78
CA LEU A 6 9.05 -0.99 -2.10
C LEU A 6 9.47 0.03 -3.15
N ALA A 7 10.26 -0.42 -4.11
CA ALA A 7 10.63 0.43 -5.23
C ALA A 7 9.56 0.40 -6.32
N LYS A 8 9.59 1.40 -7.18
CA LYS A 8 8.71 1.46 -8.35
C LYS A 8 8.87 0.18 -9.17
N GLY A 9 7.75 -0.40 -9.54
CA GLY A 9 7.70 -1.62 -10.34
C GLY A 9 7.76 -2.91 -9.55
N GLN A 10 7.99 -2.84 -8.24
CA GLN A 10 8.01 -4.04 -7.40
C GLN A 10 6.63 -4.40 -6.90
N SER A 11 6.47 -5.67 -6.55
CA SER A 11 5.23 -6.22 -6.01
C SER A 11 5.52 -6.96 -4.71
N ALA A 12 4.50 -7.05 -3.85
CA ALA A 12 4.61 -7.79 -2.60
C ALA A 12 3.24 -8.21 -2.12
N VAL A 13 3.22 -9.13 -1.15
CA VAL A 13 1.99 -9.57 -0.50
C VAL A 13 1.80 -8.78 0.78
N ILE A 14 0.60 -8.30 1.03
CA ILE A 14 0.26 -7.61 2.28
C ILE A 14 0.14 -8.67 3.38
N THR A 15 0.92 -8.51 4.44
CA THR A 15 0.96 -9.47 5.56
C THR A 15 0.24 -8.97 6.80
N ALA A 16 0.19 -7.65 7.01
CA ALA A 16 -0.52 -7.07 8.15
C ALA A 16 -0.80 -5.59 7.89
N ILE A 17 -1.79 -5.07 8.59
CA ILE A 17 -2.14 -3.65 8.51
C ILE A 17 -2.19 -3.12 9.94
N ASN A 18 -1.25 -2.23 10.27
CA ASN A 18 -1.09 -1.66 11.61
C ASN A 18 -1.66 -0.25 11.65
N ALA A 19 -2.93 -0.12 11.32
CA ALA A 19 -3.58 1.18 11.20
C ALA A 19 -4.73 1.30 12.19
N SER A 20 -5.23 2.53 12.37
CA SER A 20 -6.43 2.78 13.16
C SER A 20 -7.60 2.03 12.55
N LYS A 21 -8.63 1.82 13.36
CA LYS A 21 -9.84 1.13 12.89
C LYS A 21 -10.45 1.85 11.68
N GLU A 22 -10.46 3.18 11.71
CA GLU A 22 -11.00 3.99 10.62
C GLU A 22 -10.20 3.84 9.34
N LEU A 23 -8.88 3.90 9.44
CA LEU A 23 -8.01 3.73 8.27
C LEU A 23 -8.07 2.30 7.74
N LYS A 24 -8.10 1.32 8.63
CA LYS A 24 -8.28 -0.08 8.24
C LYS A 24 -9.55 -0.30 7.43
N SER A 25 -10.64 0.31 7.88
CA SER A 25 -11.93 0.20 7.19
C SER A 25 -11.85 0.80 5.79
N ARG A 26 -11.19 1.93 5.67
CA ARG A 26 -10.98 2.61 4.38
C ARG A 26 -10.11 1.75 3.46
N PHE A 27 -9.03 1.21 3.99
CA PHE A 27 -8.15 0.31 3.24
C PHE A 27 -8.92 -0.91 2.75
N ASN A 28 -9.73 -1.50 3.63
CA ASN A 28 -10.50 -2.68 3.29
C ASN A 28 -11.44 -2.41 2.10
N SER A 29 -12.04 -1.23 2.04
CA SER A 29 -12.94 -0.87 0.94
C SER A 29 -12.20 -0.72 -0.40
N PHE A 30 -10.89 -0.50 -0.37
CA PHE A 30 -10.06 -0.42 -1.57
C PHE A 30 -9.37 -1.74 -1.92
N GLY A 31 -9.58 -2.78 -1.15
CA GLY A 31 -8.92 -4.06 -1.38
C GLY A 31 -7.53 -4.16 -0.75
N ILE A 32 -7.15 -3.19 0.08
CA ILE A 32 -5.89 -3.23 0.82
C ILE A 32 -6.12 -4.09 2.05
N VAL A 33 -5.94 -5.39 1.88
CA VAL A 33 -6.24 -6.39 2.92
C VAL A 33 -5.11 -7.41 2.97
N LYS A 34 -5.00 -8.08 4.10
CA LYS A 34 -4.03 -9.16 4.27
C LYS A 34 -4.22 -10.20 3.16
N GLY A 35 -3.12 -10.58 2.53
CA GLY A 35 -3.12 -11.56 1.45
C GLY A 35 -3.20 -10.97 0.06
N ALA A 36 -3.54 -9.70 -0.07
CA ALA A 36 -3.60 -9.05 -1.37
C ALA A 36 -2.18 -8.80 -1.92
N ILE A 37 -2.05 -8.87 -3.24
CA ILE A 37 -0.81 -8.54 -3.91
C ILE A 37 -0.88 -7.09 -4.34
N VAL A 38 0.10 -6.31 -3.90
CA VAL A 38 0.20 -4.89 -4.20
C VAL A 38 1.38 -4.63 -5.15
N ASN A 39 1.16 -3.80 -6.15
CA ASN A 39 2.20 -3.37 -7.09
C ASN A 39 2.42 -1.88 -6.91
N VAL A 40 3.68 -1.45 -6.86
CA VAL A 40 4.00 -0.03 -6.77
C VAL A 40 4.14 0.51 -8.19
N GLU A 41 3.25 1.41 -8.57
CA GLU A 41 3.25 1.99 -9.92
C GLU A 41 4.24 3.16 -10.00
N GLN A 42 4.18 4.06 -9.03
CA GLN A 42 5.11 5.19 -8.98
C GLN A 42 5.03 5.92 -7.64
N TYR A 43 5.98 6.81 -7.41
CA TYR A 43 5.99 7.74 -6.29
C TYR A 43 5.80 9.15 -6.82
N SER A 44 5.18 10.01 -6.04
CA SER A 44 5.11 11.43 -6.36
C SER A 44 6.48 12.07 -6.11
N LEU A 45 6.65 13.29 -6.61
CA LEU A 45 7.83 14.10 -6.29
C LEU A 45 7.89 14.27 -4.77
N ALA A 46 9.09 14.21 -4.21
CA ALA A 46 9.34 14.27 -2.78
C ALA A 46 8.73 13.10 -1.99
N LYS A 47 8.24 12.07 -2.67
CA LYS A 47 7.69 10.84 -2.05
C LYS A 47 6.63 11.11 -0.99
N GLN A 48 5.75 12.06 -1.22
CA GLN A 48 4.64 12.34 -0.30
C GLN A 48 3.49 11.38 -0.49
N THR A 49 3.31 10.89 -1.71
CA THR A 49 2.31 9.87 -2.04
C THR A 49 2.92 8.80 -2.91
N MET A 50 2.30 7.64 -2.92
CA MET A 50 2.67 6.59 -3.84
C MET A 50 1.41 6.06 -4.51
N GLU A 51 1.53 5.74 -5.79
CA GLU A 51 0.46 5.12 -6.54
C GLU A 51 0.67 3.61 -6.54
N ILE A 52 -0.34 2.89 -6.11
CA ILE A 52 -0.30 1.43 -6.06
C ILE A 52 -1.43 0.85 -6.89
N LYS A 53 -1.30 -0.42 -7.21
CA LYS A 53 -2.32 -1.16 -7.94
C LYS A 53 -2.56 -2.48 -7.24
N ILE A 54 -3.82 -2.76 -6.96
CA ILE A 54 -4.26 -4.05 -6.43
C ILE A 54 -5.32 -4.57 -7.38
N ASN A 55 -5.07 -5.76 -7.96
CA ASN A 55 -5.86 -6.30 -9.04
C ASN A 55 -5.91 -5.30 -10.20
N LYS A 56 -7.07 -4.76 -10.52
CA LYS A 56 -7.22 -3.78 -11.60
C LYS A 56 -7.47 -2.36 -11.08
N THR A 57 -7.38 -2.18 -9.77
CA THR A 57 -7.68 -0.90 -9.15
C THR A 57 -6.40 -0.16 -8.79
N ARG A 58 -6.27 1.06 -9.31
CA ARG A 58 -5.18 1.97 -8.96
C ARG A 58 -5.65 2.93 -7.90
N MET A 59 -4.77 3.27 -6.99
CA MET A 59 -5.08 4.23 -5.94
C MET A 59 -3.81 4.91 -5.45
N ALA A 60 -3.95 6.10 -4.91
CA ALA A 60 -2.85 6.82 -4.32
C ALA A 60 -2.96 6.77 -2.80
N LEU A 61 -1.86 6.45 -2.14
CA LEU A 61 -1.76 6.46 -0.68
C LEU A 61 -0.80 7.54 -0.26
N ARG A 62 -1.07 8.17 0.86
CA ARG A 62 -0.07 9.02 1.50
C ARG A 62 1.06 8.13 1.99
N PHE A 63 2.28 8.66 1.94
CA PHE A 63 3.44 7.90 2.39
C PHE A 63 3.28 7.44 3.84
N SER A 64 2.71 8.30 4.69
CA SER A 64 2.42 7.96 6.08
C SER A 64 1.40 6.83 6.24
N GLU A 65 0.47 6.72 5.31
CA GLU A 65 -0.50 5.63 5.31
C GLU A 65 0.16 4.31 4.90
N ALA A 66 1.03 4.37 3.92
CA ALA A 66 1.76 3.19 3.45
C ALA A 66 2.71 2.63 4.51
N GLU A 67 3.20 3.48 5.41
CA GLU A 67 4.04 3.04 6.53
C GLU A 67 3.32 2.06 7.46
N GLN A 68 2.01 2.04 7.44
CA GLN A 68 1.20 1.21 8.32
C GLN A 68 0.81 -0.13 7.70
N VAL A 69 1.27 -0.38 6.48
CA VAL A 69 0.99 -1.63 5.77
C VAL A 69 2.27 -2.46 5.71
N GLU A 70 2.24 -3.64 6.34
CA GLU A 70 3.36 -4.57 6.30
C GLU A 70 3.24 -5.47 5.09
N ILE A 71 4.37 -5.73 4.46
CA ILE A 71 4.45 -6.54 3.25
C ILE A 71 5.56 -7.57 3.34
N SER A 72 5.47 -8.57 2.49
CA SER A 72 6.50 -9.58 2.27
C SER A 72 6.69 -9.73 0.77
N GLU A 73 7.93 -9.61 0.34
CA GLU A 73 8.27 -9.80 -1.08
C GLU A 73 8.23 -11.27 -1.50
#